data_df01b4e154b5bd5a5809395247ac06ec
#
_entry.id   df01b4e154b5bd5a5809395247ac06ec
#
_cell.length_a   1.000
_cell.length_b   1.000
_cell.length_c   1.000
_cell.angle_alpha   90.00
_cell.angle_beta   90.00
_cell.angle_gamma   90.00
#
_symmetry.space_group_name_H-M   'P 1'
#
loop_
_entity.id
_entity.type
_entity.pdbx_description
1 polymer ?
#
loop_
_entity_poly.entity_id
_entity_poly.type
_entity_poly.pdbx_seq_one_letter_code
_entity_poly.pdbx_strand_id
1 'polypeptide(L)'
;MLPDFLIRATIAGLGVALIAAPLGCFVVWRRMAYFGEATAHAALLGIALSLALEMPIFWGTLLAALLMAYTVSQLSGRGLASDTVLGVSAHAGLALGLVVASFLSGVRIDLMAYLFGDILAVSPNDLYTIWIGAIFVLLLIYWRWSSMLVSTLNEEIA
;
A
#
# COMPACT_ATOMS: atom_id res chain seq x y z
N MET A 1 5.17 -5.33 33.94
CA MET A 1 4.01 -5.01 33.07
C MET A 1 4.56 -4.45 31.78
N LEU A 2 4.27 -5.04 30.63
CA LEU A 2 4.62 -4.43 29.34
C LEU A 2 3.78 -3.15 29.18
N PRO A 3 4.38 -2.03 28.73
CA PRO A 3 3.63 -0.80 28.49
C PRO A 3 2.54 -1.05 27.44
N ASP A 4 1.34 -0.50 27.62
CA ASP A 4 0.19 -0.71 26.73
C ASP A 4 0.48 -0.40 25.25
N PHE A 5 1.39 0.54 24.98
CA PHE A 5 1.79 0.87 23.61
C PHE A 5 2.59 -0.27 22.92
N LEU A 6 3.43 -1.02 23.67
CA LEU A 6 4.16 -2.17 23.11
C LEU A 6 3.22 -3.32 22.74
N ILE A 7 2.19 -3.54 23.57
CA ILE A 7 1.18 -4.56 23.28
C ILE A 7 0.41 -4.18 22.02
N ARG A 8 -0.02 -2.91 21.90
CA ARG A 8 -0.70 -2.43 20.69
C ARG A 8 0.18 -2.52 19.45
N ALA A 9 1.44 -2.10 19.53
CA ALA A 9 2.41 -2.21 18.45
C ALA A 9 2.59 -3.67 17.99
N THR A 10 2.71 -4.59 18.94
CA THR A 10 2.87 -6.02 18.64
C THR A 10 1.62 -6.59 17.94
N ILE A 11 0.43 -6.28 18.44
CA ILE A 11 -0.83 -6.75 17.86
C ILE A 11 -1.03 -6.15 16.45
N ALA A 12 -0.69 -4.86 16.26
CA ALA A 12 -0.72 -4.21 14.95
C ALA A 12 0.25 -4.89 13.96
N GLY A 13 1.49 -5.10 14.40
CA GLY A 13 2.51 -5.76 13.59
C GLY A 13 2.12 -7.17 13.17
N LEU A 14 1.52 -7.95 14.07
CA LEU A 14 0.99 -9.29 13.73
C LEU A 14 -0.14 -9.20 12.69
N GLY A 15 -1.07 -8.26 12.83
CA GLY A 15 -2.14 -8.06 11.86
C GLY A 15 -1.61 -7.72 10.46
N VAL A 16 -0.65 -6.81 10.36
CA VAL A 16 0.01 -6.46 9.09
C VAL A 16 0.79 -7.64 8.52
N ALA A 17 1.56 -8.38 9.36
CA ALA A 17 2.35 -9.52 8.92
C ALA A 17 1.49 -10.65 8.33
N LEU A 18 0.31 -10.91 8.92
CA LEU A 18 -0.64 -11.91 8.41
C LEU A 18 -1.14 -11.62 7.00
N ILE A 19 -1.27 -10.35 6.63
CA ILE A 19 -1.65 -9.95 5.27
C ILE A 19 -0.43 -9.94 4.34
N ALA A 20 0.68 -9.39 4.83
CA ALA A 20 1.87 -9.19 4.03
C ALA A 20 2.51 -10.54 3.60
N ALA A 21 2.42 -11.57 4.44
CA ALA A 21 3.02 -12.87 4.14
C ALA A 21 2.45 -13.52 2.86
N PRO A 22 1.13 -13.79 2.73
CA PRO A 22 0.59 -14.39 1.52
C PRO A 22 0.71 -13.47 0.30
N LEU A 23 0.49 -12.14 0.46
CA LEU A 23 0.67 -11.19 -0.63
C LEU A 23 2.12 -11.14 -1.11
N GLY A 24 3.08 -11.18 -0.18
CA GLY A 24 4.50 -11.20 -0.50
C GLY A 24 4.91 -12.42 -1.32
N CYS A 25 4.33 -13.59 -1.06
CA CYS A 25 4.54 -14.77 -1.91
C CYS A 25 4.13 -14.51 -3.37
N PHE A 26 2.94 -13.94 -3.59
CA PHE A 26 2.48 -13.62 -4.95
C PHE A 26 3.34 -12.52 -5.61
N VAL A 27 3.75 -11.51 -4.85
CA VAL A 27 4.65 -10.45 -5.32
C VAL A 27 5.97 -11.04 -5.81
N VAL A 28 6.58 -11.96 -5.05
CA VAL A 28 7.83 -12.63 -5.43
C VAL A 28 7.63 -13.53 -6.63
N TRP A 29 6.59 -14.36 -6.65
CA TRP A 29 6.31 -15.25 -7.78
C TRP A 29 6.04 -14.51 -9.09
N ARG A 30 5.43 -13.34 -9.01
CA ARG A 30 5.20 -12.48 -10.18
C ARG A 30 6.36 -11.53 -10.50
N ARG A 31 7.48 -11.65 -9.79
CA ARG A 31 8.69 -10.82 -10.01
C ARG A 31 8.42 -9.31 -9.91
N MET A 32 7.60 -8.90 -8.95
CA MET A 32 7.22 -7.50 -8.73
C MET A 32 8.04 -6.90 -7.57
N ALA A 33 9.37 -6.76 -7.73
CA ALA A 33 10.27 -6.29 -6.67
C ALA A 33 9.91 -4.87 -6.16
N TYR A 34 9.46 -4.00 -7.04
CA TYR A 34 9.08 -2.61 -6.72
C TYR A 34 7.66 -2.44 -6.15
N PHE A 35 6.91 -3.54 -5.92
CA PHE A 35 5.53 -3.44 -5.45
C PHE A 35 5.37 -2.68 -4.13
N GLY A 36 6.21 -2.98 -3.13
CA GLY A 36 6.18 -2.31 -1.83
C GLY A 36 6.50 -0.82 -1.94
N GLU A 37 7.55 -0.48 -2.70
CA GLU A 37 7.96 0.91 -2.93
C GLU A 37 6.88 1.70 -3.70
N ALA A 38 6.32 1.11 -4.75
CA ALA A 38 5.26 1.74 -5.53
C ALA A 38 4.02 2.06 -4.68
N THR A 39 3.61 1.12 -3.81
CA THR A 39 2.47 1.34 -2.92
C THR A 39 2.75 2.39 -1.85
N ALA A 40 3.96 2.43 -1.27
CA ALA A 40 4.35 3.46 -0.31
C ALA A 40 4.37 4.87 -0.94
N HIS A 41 4.93 5.00 -2.14
CA HIS A 41 4.97 6.28 -2.85
C HIS A 41 3.58 6.72 -3.34
N ALA A 42 2.72 5.78 -3.77
CA ALA A 42 1.32 6.09 -4.07
C ALA A 42 0.56 6.58 -2.83
N ALA A 43 0.80 5.96 -1.67
CA ALA A 43 0.22 6.40 -0.42
C ALA A 43 0.64 7.84 -0.06
N LEU A 44 1.91 8.20 -0.27
CA LEU A 44 2.40 9.57 -0.05
C LEU A 44 1.67 10.58 -0.94
N LEU A 45 1.50 10.27 -2.24
CA LEU A 45 0.70 11.10 -3.14
C LEU A 45 -0.75 11.24 -2.64
N GLY A 46 -1.34 10.13 -2.18
CA GLY A 46 -2.68 10.12 -1.61
C GLY A 46 -2.82 10.98 -0.36
N ILE A 47 -1.83 10.96 0.53
CA ILE A 47 -1.77 11.82 1.72
C ILE A 47 -1.70 13.29 1.30
N ALA A 48 -0.78 13.64 0.39
CA ALA A 48 -0.63 15.01 -0.10
C ALA A 48 -1.92 15.54 -0.74
N LEU A 49 -2.60 14.72 -1.56
CA LEU A 49 -3.89 15.05 -2.15
C LEU A 49 -5.00 15.21 -1.09
N SER A 50 -5.03 14.33 -0.10
CA SER A 50 -6.01 14.43 1.00
C SER A 50 -5.88 15.74 1.76
N LEU A 51 -4.64 16.14 2.06
CA LEU A 51 -4.37 17.41 2.76
C LEU A 51 -4.71 18.61 1.87
N ALA A 52 -4.44 18.53 0.56
CA ALA A 52 -4.76 19.60 -0.39
C ALA A 52 -6.27 19.80 -0.58
N LEU A 53 -7.05 18.72 -0.49
CA LEU A 53 -8.52 18.71 -0.70
C LEU A 53 -9.31 18.70 0.62
N GLU A 54 -8.63 18.82 1.77
CA GLU A 54 -9.24 18.80 3.11
C GLU A 54 -10.11 17.56 3.37
N MET A 55 -9.71 16.40 2.82
CA MET A 55 -10.43 15.13 2.97
C MET A 55 -9.69 14.18 3.92
N PRO A 56 -10.39 13.18 4.51
CA PRO A 56 -9.73 12.17 5.34
C PRO A 56 -8.63 11.43 4.57
N ILE A 57 -7.46 11.25 5.20
CA ILE A 57 -6.25 10.63 4.62
C ILE A 57 -6.56 9.25 4.03
N PHE A 58 -7.43 8.48 4.70
CA PHE A 58 -7.83 7.14 4.25
C PHE A 58 -8.36 7.13 2.81
N TRP A 59 -9.22 8.08 2.43
CA TRP A 59 -9.82 8.10 1.09
C TRP A 59 -8.81 8.49 0.01
N GLY A 60 -7.92 9.44 0.30
CA GLY A 60 -6.90 9.82 -0.68
C GLY A 60 -5.85 8.74 -0.88
N THR A 61 -5.41 8.06 0.18
CA THR A 61 -4.49 6.92 0.06
C THR A 61 -5.13 5.75 -0.67
N LEU A 62 -6.40 5.44 -0.39
CA LEU A 62 -7.14 4.40 -1.10
C LEU A 62 -7.28 4.74 -2.59
N LEU A 63 -7.65 5.97 -2.93
CA LEU A 63 -7.79 6.40 -4.31
C LEU A 63 -6.45 6.31 -5.06
N ALA A 64 -5.37 6.81 -4.45
CA ALA A 64 -4.04 6.74 -5.05
C ALA A 64 -3.56 5.30 -5.26
N ALA A 65 -3.81 4.40 -4.29
CA ALA A 65 -3.50 2.99 -4.41
C ALA A 65 -4.30 2.30 -5.53
N LEU A 66 -5.58 2.61 -5.67
CA LEU A 66 -6.43 2.07 -6.74
C LEU A 66 -6.01 2.59 -8.12
N LEU A 67 -5.67 3.87 -8.24
CA LEU A 67 -5.13 4.44 -9.48
C LEU A 67 -3.80 3.80 -9.86
N MET A 68 -2.91 3.59 -8.88
CA MET A 68 -1.65 2.88 -9.11
C MET A 68 -1.91 1.46 -9.61
N ALA A 69 -2.76 0.69 -8.92
CA ALA A 69 -3.09 -0.68 -9.31
C ALA A 69 -3.71 -0.74 -10.72
N TYR A 70 -4.60 0.19 -11.06
CA TYR A 70 -5.19 0.31 -12.38
C TYR A 70 -4.13 0.60 -13.45
N THR A 71 -3.26 1.58 -13.20
CA THR A 71 -2.19 1.97 -14.13
C THR A 71 -1.25 0.80 -14.40
N VAL A 72 -0.80 0.11 -13.34
CA VAL A 72 0.09 -1.05 -13.46
C VAL A 72 -0.60 -2.18 -14.24
N SER A 73 -1.86 -2.47 -13.94
CA SER A 73 -2.64 -3.50 -14.65
C SER A 73 -2.77 -3.21 -16.15
N GLN A 74 -3.08 -1.97 -16.51
CA GLN A 74 -3.26 -1.57 -17.93
C GLN A 74 -1.93 -1.60 -18.71
N LEU A 75 -0.84 -1.16 -18.10
CA LEU A 75 0.45 -1.09 -18.78
C LEU A 75 1.13 -2.47 -18.86
N SER A 76 1.02 -3.28 -17.82
CA SER A 76 1.52 -4.67 -17.86
C SER A 76 0.78 -5.51 -18.89
N GLY A 77 -0.54 -5.31 -19.05
CA GLY A 77 -1.35 -5.96 -20.08
C GLY A 77 -0.96 -5.60 -21.53
N ARG A 78 -0.14 -4.54 -21.71
CA ARG A 78 0.40 -4.14 -23.03
C ARG A 78 1.79 -4.72 -23.33
N GLY A 79 2.24 -5.71 -22.57
CA GLY A 79 3.54 -6.38 -22.75
C GLY A 79 4.71 -5.69 -22.07
N LEU A 80 4.46 -4.67 -21.25
CA LEU A 80 5.50 -4.06 -20.40
C LEU A 80 5.72 -4.92 -19.15
N ALA A 81 6.97 -5.12 -18.76
CA ALA A 81 7.29 -5.83 -17.53
C ALA A 81 6.69 -5.13 -16.31
N SER A 82 5.93 -5.85 -15.50
CA SER A 82 5.21 -5.30 -14.33
C SER A 82 6.15 -4.57 -13.38
N ASP A 83 7.37 -5.09 -13.19
CA ASP A 83 8.36 -4.47 -12.31
C ASP A 83 8.87 -3.11 -12.84
N THR A 84 9.06 -3.00 -14.15
CA THR A 84 9.42 -1.73 -14.80
C THR A 84 8.32 -0.69 -14.63
N VAL A 85 7.05 -1.09 -14.84
CA VAL A 85 5.89 -0.19 -14.67
C VAL A 85 5.78 0.25 -13.21
N LEU A 86 5.94 -0.68 -12.28
CA LEU A 86 5.93 -0.37 -10.84
C LEU A 86 7.03 0.63 -10.46
N GLY A 87 8.28 0.41 -10.92
CA GLY A 87 9.40 1.30 -10.63
C GLY A 87 9.19 2.72 -11.17
N VAL A 88 8.75 2.86 -12.42
CA VAL A 88 8.44 4.16 -13.01
C VAL A 88 7.29 4.84 -12.28
N SER A 89 6.21 4.10 -11.98
CA SER A 89 5.03 4.62 -11.29
C SER A 89 5.34 5.02 -9.85
N ALA A 90 6.23 4.28 -9.16
CA ALA A 90 6.71 4.62 -7.83
C ALA A 90 7.34 6.01 -7.80
N HIS A 91 8.33 6.24 -8.67
CA HIS A 91 9.04 7.52 -8.73
C HIS A 91 8.15 8.67 -9.21
N ALA A 92 7.25 8.40 -10.17
CA ALA A 92 6.25 9.38 -10.59
C ALA A 92 5.30 9.75 -9.45
N GLY A 93 4.82 8.76 -8.68
CA GLY A 93 3.97 8.98 -7.51
C GLY A 93 4.68 9.80 -6.43
N LEU A 94 5.94 9.48 -6.13
CA LEU A 94 6.76 10.24 -5.19
C LEU A 94 6.95 11.68 -5.65
N ALA A 95 7.36 11.90 -6.91
CA ALA A 95 7.59 13.23 -7.45
C ALA A 95 6.32 14.09 -7.41
N LEU A 96 5.19 13.53 -7.85
CA LEU A 96 3.90 14.21 -7.80
C LEU A 96 3.46 14.51 -6.36
N GLY A 97 3.65 13.55 -5.44
CA GLY A 97 3.36 13.75 -4.01
C GLY A 97 4.15 14.89 -3.41
N LEU A 98 5.47 14.97 -3.71
CA LEU A 98 6.34 16.06 -3.26
C LEU A 98 5.93 17.40 -3.85
N VAL A 99 5.59 17.44 -5.14
CA VAL A 99 5.12 18.67 -5.80
C VAL A 99 3.82 19.15 -5.17
N VAL A 100 2.83 18.28 -4.97
CA VAL A 100 1.56 18.66 -4.30
C VAL A 100 1.84 19.15 -2.89
N ALA A 101 2.69 18.44 -2.13
CA ALA A 101 3.06 18.82 -0.77
C ALA A 101 3.74 20.19 -0.70
N SER A 102 4.53 20.56 -1.73
CA SER A 102 5.22 21.87 -1.78
C SER A 102 4.27 23.07 -1.91
N PHE A 103 3.06 22.87 -2.43
CA PHE A 103 2.04 23.90 -2.53
C PHE A 103 1.24 24.09 -1.23
N LEU A 104 1.36 23.17 -0.27
CA LEU A 104 0.64 23.23 1.00
C LEU A 104 1.36 24.20 1.97
N SER A 105 1.01 25.46 1.92
CA SER A 105 1.52 26.47 2.84
C SER A 105 0.95 26.26 4.25
N GLY A 106 1.83 26.14 5.26
CA GLY A 106 1.45 26.04 6.68
C GLY A 106 1.33 24.63 7.25
N VAL A 107 1.42 23.59 6.44
CA VAL A 107 1.47 22.19 6.91
C VAL A 107 2.91 21.71 6.85
N ARG A 108 3.53 21.52 8.02
CA ARG A 108 4.82 20.80 8.08
C ARG A 108 4.51 19.31 7.92
N ILE A 109 4.56 18.83 6.69
CA ILE A 109 4.42 17.40 6.42
C ILE A 109 5.76 16.76 6.76
N ASP A 110 5.78 15.98 7.82
CA ASP A 110 6.90 15.10 8.08
C ASP A 110 6.81 13.89 7.15
N LEU A 111 7.36 14.07 5.95
CA LEU A 111 7.35 13.04 4.90
C LEU A 111 8.03 11.75 5.36
N MET A 112 9.03 11.85 6.26
CA MET A 112 9.71 10.68 6.80
C MET A 112 8.79 9.89 7.73
N ALA A 113 8.02 10.56 8.58
CA ALA A 113 7.04 9.89 9.44
C ALA A 113 5.95 9.17 8.63
N TYR A 114 5.51 9.75 7.51
CA TYR A 114 4.53 9.11 6.64
C TYR A 114 5.09 7.96 5.81
N LEU A 115 6.34 8.03 5.34
CA LEU A 115 6.97 6.96 4.55
C LEU A 115 7.38 5.77 5.41
N PHE A 116 7.93 6.02 6.59
CA PHE A 116 8.40 4.95 7.49
C PHE A 116 7.35 4.51 8.49
N GLY A 117 6.35 5.37 8.76
CA GLY A 117 5.33 5.14 9.79
C GLY A 117 5.89 5.16 11.21
N ASP A 118 5.00 5.08 12.18
CA ASP A 118 5.34 4.94 13.60
C ASP A 118 4.46 3.87 14.24
N ILE A 119 4.98 2.66 14.32
CA ILE A 119 4.26 1.52 14.91
C ILE A 119 3.99 1.70 16.41
N LEU A 120 4.76 2.55 17.09
CA LEU A 120 4.59 2.80 18.52
C LEU A 120 3.46 3.81 18.79
N ALA A 121 3.09 4.62 17.79
CA ALA A 121 1.99 5.58 17.86
C ALA A 121 0.61 4.99 17.57
N VAL A 122 0.50 3.67 17.35
CA VAL A 122 -0.76 2.99 17.01
C VAL A 122 -1.81 3.19 18.08
N SER A 123 -2.95 3.77 17.69
CA SER A 123 -4.13 3.96 18.54
C SER A 123 -5.00 2.69 18.58
N PRO A 124 -5.92 2.57 19.57
CA PRO A 124 -6.89 1.48 19.60
C PRO A 124 -7.77 1.41 18.34
N ASN A 125 -8.13 2.56 17.76
CA ASN A 125 -8.95 2.62 16.55
C ASN A 125 -8.18 2.10 15.32
N ASP A 126 -6.87 2.33 15.25
CA ASP A 126 -6.03 1.81 14.18
C ASP A 126 -5.95 0.28 14.24
N LEU A 127 -5.95 -0.32 15.45
CA LEU A 127 -6.01 -1.77 15.61
C LEU A 127 -7.26 -2.35 14.97
N TYR A 128 -8.44 -1.75 15.20
CA TYR A 128 -9.68 -2.20 14.57
C TYR A 128 -9.59 -2.10 13.04
N THR A 129 -9.07 -1.00 12.53
CA THR A 129 -8.90 -0.80 11.09
C THR A 129 -7.94 -1.84 10.48
N ILE A 130 -6.80 -2.08 11.13
CA ILE A 130 -5.81 -3.08 10.70
C ILE A 130 -6.43 -4.48 10.66
N TRP A 131 -7.12 -4.90 11.74
CA TRP A 131 -7.65 -6.26 11.81
C TRP A 131 -8.87 -6.48 10.91
N ILE A 132 -9.75 -5.51 10.78
CA ILE A 132 -10.87 -5.56 9.82
C ILE A 132 -10.32 -5.64 8.40
N GLY A 133 -9.33 -4.79 8.05
CA GLY A 133 -8.65 -4.84 6.78
C GLY A 133 -7.93 -6.17 6.53
N ALA A 134 -7.27 -6.70 7.57
CA ALA A 134 -6.59 -8.00 7.50
C ALA A 134 -7.56 -9.14 7.16
N ILE A 135 -8.67 -9.23 7.89
CA ILE A 135 -9.68 -10.26 7.67
C ILE A 135 -10.27 -10.12 6.27
N PHE A 136 -10.60 -8.90 5.85
CA PHE A 136 -11.15 -8.63 4.51
C PHE A 136 -10.19 -9.08 3.40
N VAL A 137 -8.91 -8.70 3.48
CA VAL A 137 -7.91 -9.07 2.48
C VAL A 137 -7.65 -10.57 2.47
N LEU A 138 -7.55 -11.22 3.65
CA LEU A 138 -7.37 -12.68 3.73
C LEU A 138 -8.57 -13.43 3.14
N LEU A 139 -9.79 -12.96 3.35
CA LEU A 139 -10.99 -13.53 2.73
C LEU A 139 -10.97 -13.37 1.20
N LEU A 140 -10.54 -12.22 0.69
CA LEU A 140 -10.38 -12.01 -0.75
C LEU A 140 -9.30 -12.94 -1.34
N ILE A 141 -8.15 -13.08 -0.67
CA ILE A 141 -7.09 -13.99 -1.09
C ILE A 141 -7.62 -15.42 -1.10
N TYR A 142 -8.32 -15.85 -0.06
CA TYR A 142 -8.89 -17.18 0.03
C TYR A 142 -9.91 -17.44 -1.08
N TRP A 143 -10.81 -16.48 -1.33
CA TRP A 143 -11.82 -16.59 -2.39
C TRP A 143 -11.20 -16.65 -3.79
N ARG A 144 -10.14 -15.88 -4.03
CA ARG A 144 -9.47 -15.80 -5.33
C ARG A 144 -8.23 -16.69 -5.44
N TRP A 145 -8.00 -17.56 -4.44
CA TRP A 145 -6.77 -18.34 -4.34
C TRP A 145 -6.41 -19.09 -5.62
N SER A 146 -7.33 -19.87 -6.16
CA SER A 146 -7.11 -20.66 -7.38
C SER A 146 -6.78 -19.77 -8.58
N SER A 147 -7.50 -18.65 -8.76
CA SER A 147 -7.26 -17.71 -9.86
C SER A 147 -5.88 -17.03 -9.72
N MET A 148 -5.49 -16.67 -8.50
CA MET A 148 -4.17 -16.08 -8.23
C MET A 148 -3.04 -17.09 -8.51
N LEU A 149 -3.20 -18.35 -8.11
CA LEU A 149 -2.22 -19.40 -8.40
C LEU A 149 -2.08 -19.65 -9.91
N VAL A 150 -3.20 -19.79 -10.64
CA VAL A 150 -3.16 -19.99 -12.09
C VAL A 150 -2.43 -18.83 -12.77
N SER A 151 -2.68 -17.60 -12.36
CA SER A 151 -2.02 -16.42 -12.94
C SER A 151 -0.51 -16.35 -12.65
N THR A 152 0.01 -17.08 -11.66
CA THR A 152 1.44 -17.16 -11.39
C THR A 152 2.15 -18.27 -12.17
N LEU A 153 1.40 -19.31 -12.57
CA LEU A 153 1.95 -20.48 -13.25
C LEU A 153 1.92 -20.32 -14.79
N ASN A 154 0.89 -19.68 -15.31
CA ASN A 154 0.75 -19.49 -16.77
C ASN A 154 -0.10 -18.25 -17.08
N GLU A 155 0.55 -17.19 -17.58
CA GLU A 155 -0.11 -15.94 -17.94
C GLU A 155 -1.08 -16.11 -19.14
N GLU A 156 -0.85 -17.12 -20.00
CA GLU A 156 -1.72 -17.36 -21.16
C GLU A 156 -3.05 -18.06 -20.80
N ILE A 157 -3.16 -18.67 -19.63
CA ILE A 157 -4.37 -19.40 -19.18
C ILE A 157 -5.21 -18.55 -18.22
N ALA A 158 -4.66 -17.48 -17.67
CA ALA A 158 -5.33 -16.61 -16.72
C ALA A 158 -6.17 -15.53 -17.38
#